data_e7cf1a126affc1d7244bf162c3815759
#
_entry.id   e7cf1a126affc1d7244bf162c3815759
#
_cell.length_a   1.000
_cell.length_b   1.000
_cell.length_c   1.000
_cell.angle_alpha   90.00
_cell.angle_beta   90.00
_cell.angle_gamma   90.00
#
_symmetry.space_group_name_H-M   'P 1'
#
loop_
_entity.id
_entity.type
_entity.pdbx_description
1 polymer ?
#
loop_
_entity_poly.entity_id
_entity_poly.type
_entity_poly.pdbx_seq_one_letter_code
_entity_poly.pdbx_strand_id
1 'polypeptide(L)'
;MPADATSSSHARASWTPAEIGLAISSVLLITLVAFEELAATTIMPAVVASFDAAAWYPVASGAALATQLSATVVAGALADWKGPRLVLFGGMVLFAVGLVISAVAPTIIIFVVGRALQGLGGGLLVVPLYVLIGAVASPRHRPVFFAAFSLAWVLPSLVGPAIAGHVTEVWGWHYVFGVVPLFVVIAAVPVVYVLRTVPASEARKAVRLASLARDALLAGLGVVLLQLAGALASSLSQLGIFALGAALTAWALPRLLPRGTFRSRAGMPSAILARLCAMASQVGLAVMIPLVLQRVHSWSEASSAWWVT
;
A
#
# COMPACT_ATOMS: atom_id res chain seq x y z
N MET A 1 0.94 -22.47 -58.94
CA MET A 1 1.46 -22.00 -57.65
C MET A 1 0.27 -21.79 -56.75
N PRO A 2 0.03 -22.63 -55.75
CA PRO A 2 -0.99 -22.36 -54.74
C PRO A 2 -0.36 -21.53 -53.61
N ALA A 3 -0.98 -20.41 -53.33
CA ALA A 3 -0.67 -19.61 -52.16
C ALA A 3 -1.21 -20.34 -50.93
N ASP A 4 -0.33 -20.93 -50.14
CA ASP A 4 -0.64 -21.43 -48.80
C ASP A 4 -0.95 -20.23 -47.91
N ALA A 5 -2.23 -19.96 -47.75
CA ALA A 5 -2.75 -19.13 -46.71
C ALA A 5 -2.54 -19.86 -45.37
N THR A 6 -1.43 -19.59 -44.72
CA THR A 6 -1.24 -19.95 -43.30
C THR A 6 -2.29 -19.20 -42.48
N SER A 7 -3.45 -19.81 -42.34
CA SER A 7 -4.42 -19.47 -41.31
C SER A 7 -3.76 -19.73 -39.95
N SER A 8 -3.09 -18.71 -39.42
CA SER A 8 -2.71 -18.69 -38.03
C SER A 8 -4.01 -18.78 -37.23
N SER A 9 -4.37 -19.97 -36.81
CA SER A 9 -5.46 -20.22 -35.90
C SER A 9 -5.15 -19.42 -34.63
N HIS A 10 -5.84 -18.30 -34.43
CA HIS A 10 -5.91 -17.59 -33.15
C HIS A 10 -6.65 -18.49 -32.17
N ALA A 11 -6.01 -19.59 -31.78
CA ALA A 11 -6.50 -20.39 -30.66
C ALA A 11 -6.70 -19.43 -29.49
N ARG A 12 -7.94 -19.24 -29.07
CA ARG A 12 -8.29 -18.51 -27.88
C ARG A 12 -7.59 -19.21 -26.73
N ALA A 13 -6.50 -18.65 -26.23
CA ALA A 13 -5.84 -19.19 -25.04
C ALA A 13 -6.88 -19.18 -23.92
N SER A 14 -7.33 -20.36 -23.52
CA SER A 14 -8.26 -20.52 -22.40
C SER A 14 -7.51 -20.18 -21.10
N TRP A 15 -8.19 -19.55 -20.18
CA TRP A 15 -7.68 -19.30 -18.85
C TRP A 15 -7.38 -20.60 -18.13
N THR A 16 -6.18 -20.72 -17.60
CA THR A 16 -5.84 -21.89 -16.77
C THR A 16 -6.43 -21.72 -15.36
N PRO A 17 -6.71 -22.80 -14.62
CA PRO A 17 -7.15 -22.72 -13.23
C PRO A 17 -6.20 -21.92 -12.33
N ALA A 18 -4.89 -22.00 -12.61
CA ALA A 18 -3.88 -21.23 -11.90
C ALA A 18 -3.98 -19.72 -12.18
N GLU A 19 -4.22 -19.32 -13.44
CA GLU A 19 -4.44 -17.92 -13.79
C GLU A 19 -5.71 -17.37 -13.15
N ILE A 20 -6.80 -18.14 -13.17
CA ILE A 20 -8.07 -17.74 -12.54
C ILE A 20 -7.88 -17.58 -11.02
N GLY A 21 -7.26 -18.55 -10.37
CA GLY A 21 -6.97 -18.49 -8.92
C GLY A 21 -6.10 -17.30 -8.57
N LEU A 22 -5.06 -17.01 -9.37
CA LEU A 22 -4.19 -15.85 -9.17
C LEU A 22 -4.94 -14.54 -9.41
N ALA A 23 -5.80 -14.46 -10.42
CA ALA A 23 -6.59 -13.26 -10.70
C ALA A 23 -7.54 -12.93 -9.54
N ILE A 24 -8.32 -13.90 -9.08
CA ILE A 24 -9.27 -13.73 -7.98
C ILE A 24 -8.52 -13.30 -6.72
N SER A 25 -7.47 -14.01 -6.34
CA SER A 25 -6.72 -13.74 -5.11
C SER A 25 -6.03 -12.38 -5.14
N SER A 26 -5.38 -12.04 -6.25
CA SER A 26 -4.65 -10.78 -6.37
C SER A 26 -5.60 -9.58 -6.36
N VAL A 27 -6.74 -9.68 -7.04
CA VAL A 27 -7.77 -8.63 -6.99
C VAL A 27 -8.32 -8.48 -5.58
N LEU A 28 -8.68 -9.58 -4.91
CA LEU A 28 -9.16 -9.54 -3.52
C LEU A 28 -8.14 -8.91 -2.58
N LEU A 29 -6.88 -9.36 -2.62
CA LEU A 29 -5.83 -8.82 -1.73
C LEU A 29 -5.57 -7.34 -1.97
N ILE A 30 -5.50 -6.90 -3.24
CA ILE A 30 -5.31 -5.49 -3.56
C ILE A 30 -6.53 -4.67 -3.14
N THR A 31 -7.74 -5.17 -3.36
CA THR A 31 -8.99 -4.52 -2.92
C THR A 31 -9.03 -4.38 -1.40
N LEU A 32 -8.58 -5.39 -0.64
CA LEU A 32 -8.53 -5.32 0.82
C LEU A 32 -7.51 -4.29 1.32
N VAL A 33 -6.32 -4.24 0.70
CA VAL A 33 -5.31 -3.24 1.03
C VAL A 33 -5.83 -1.84 0.72
N ALA A 34 -6.42 -1.63 -0.47
CA ALA A 34 -6.97 -0.36 -0.88
C ALA A 34 -8.17 0.08 -0.01
N PHE A 35 -9.08 -0.86 0.29
CA PHE A 35 -10.23 -0.60 1.16
C PHE A 35 -9.75 -0.13 2.53
N GLU A 36 -8.81 -0.87 3.12
CA GLU A 36 -8.34 -0.56 4.46
C GLU A 36 -7.62 0.79 4.52
N GLU A 37 -6.80 1.11 3.52
CA GLU A 37 -6.11 2.40 3.44
C GLU A 37 -7.09 3.57 3.39
N LEU A 38 -8.12 3.47 2.56
CA LEU A 38 -9.15 4.50 2.39
C LEU A 38 -10.13 4.54 3.58
N ALA A 39 -10.53 3.38 4.09
CA ALA A 39 -11.36 3.26 5.28
C ALA A 39 -10.70 3.90 6.50
N ALA A 40 -9.42 3.59 6.71
CA ALA A 40 -8.66 4.10 7.85
C ALA A 40 -8.57 5.63 7.85
N THR A 41 -8.34 6.26 6.69
CA THR A 41 -8.31 7.73 6.62
C THR A 41 -9.63 8.37 7.05
N THR A 42 -10.75 7.74 6.69
CA THR A 42 -12.09 8.23 7.02
C THR A 42 -12.41 8.12 8.51
N ILE A 43 -12.05 7.00 9.15
CA ILE A 43 -12.42 6.73 10.55
C ILE A 43 -11.37 7.19 11.57
N MET A 44 -10.20 7.62 11.13
CA MET A 44 -9.10 7.98 12.02
C MET A 44 -9.45 9.06 13.05
N PRO A 45 -10.25 10.11 12.73
CA PRO A 45 -10.71 11.04 13.75
C PRO A 45 -11.45 10.36 14.90
N ALA A 46 -12.34 9.41 14.61
CA ALA A 46 -13.09 8.65 15.62
C ALA A 46 -12.16 7.75 16.45
N VAL A 47 -11.17 7.13 15.81
CA VAL A 47 -10.17 6.30 16.49
C VAL A 47 -9.37 7.11 17.50
N VAL A 48 -8.77 8.23 17.09
CA VAL A 48 -7.93 9.03 18.02
C VAL A 48 -8.77 9.68 19.12
N ALA A 49 -10.02 10.04 18.83
CA ALA A 49 -10.95 10.55 19.85
C ALA A 49 -11.30 9.50 20.89
N SER A 50 -11.46 8.23 20.51
CA SER A 50 -11.76 7.14 21.45
C SER A 50 -10.64 6.86 22.44
N PHE A 51 -9.41 7.25 22.12
CA PHE A 51 -8.23 7.16 23.01
C PHE A 51 -7.89 8.49 23.70
N ASP A 52 -8.68 9.54 23.49
CA ASP A 52 -8.39 10.90 23.97
C ASP A 52 -6.99 11.39 23.50
N ALA A 53 -6.62 11.02 22.27
CA ALA A 53 -5.26 11.13 21.74
C ALA A 53 -5.21 11.91 20.40
N ALA A 54 -5.91 13.03 20.29
CA ALA A 54 -6.01 13.81 19.05
C ALA A 54 -4.64 14.23 18.47
N ALA A 55 -3.65 14.48 19.32
CA ALA A 55 -2.28 14.80 18.91
C ALA A 55 -1.59 13.67 18.12
N TRP A 56 -2.05 12.42 18.28
CA TRP A 56 -1.50 11.25 17.60
C TRP A 56 -2.07 11.04 16.18
N TYR A 57 -3.03 11.86 15.76
CA TYR A 57 -3.67 11.73 14.45
C TYR A 57 -2.68 11.58 13.28
N PRO A 58 -1.62 12.41 13.14
CA PRO A 58 -0.68 12.28 12.03
C PRO A 58 0.06 10.93 12.05
N VAL A 59 0.49 10.47 13.23
CA VAL A 59 1.22 9.20 13.37
C VAL A 59 0.29 8.02 13.14
N ALA A 60 -0.91 8.03 13.73
CA ALA A 60 -1.90 6.96 13.58
C ALA A 60 -2.33 6.78 12.12
N SER A 61 -2.52 7.90 11.38
CA SER A 61 -2.87 7.89 9.96
C SER A 61 -1.70 7.46 9.08
N GLY A 62 -0.49 7.90 9.37
CA GLY A 62 0.65 7.76 8.47
C GLY A 62 1.56 6.57 8.76
N ALA A 63 1.47 5.93 9.94
CA ALA A 63 2.36 4.82 10.30
C ALA A 63 2.29 3.64 9.31
N ALA A 64 1.09 3.28 8.88
CA ALA A 64 0.90 2.21 7.90
C ALA A 64 1.54 2.56 6.55
N LEU A 65 1.33 3.76 6.03
CA LEU A 65 1.91 4.22 4.76
C LEU A 65 3.44 4.25 4.81
N ALA A 66 4.03 4.76 5.90
CA ALA A 66 5.48 4.83 6.06
C ALA A 66 6.13 3.44 6.06
N THR A 67 5.54 2.48 6.76
CA THR A 67 6.04 1.11 6.82
C THR A 67 5.74 0.33 5.54
N GLN A 68 4.62 0.58 4.88
CA GLN A 68 4.26 0.01 3.57
C GLN A 68 5.25 0.41 2.49
N LEU A 69 5.63 1.70 2.41
CA LEU A 69 6.67 2.16 1.49
C LEU A 69 7.99 1.44 1.73
N SER A 70 8.43 1.34 2.99
CA SER A 70 9.67 0.65 3.36
C SER A 70 9.65 -0.83 2.95
N ALA A 71 8.53 -1.51 3.24
CA ALA A 71 8.35 -2.92 2.91
C ALA A 71 8.28 -3.16 1.40
N THR A 72 7.62 -2.29 0.63
CA THR A 72 7.51 -2.38 -0.83
C THR A 72 8.89 -2.34 -1.50
N VAL A 73 9.79 -1.46 -1.02
CA VAL A 73 11.17 -1.37 -1.52
C VAL A 73 11.93 -2.67 -1.28
N VAL A 74 11.76 -3.28 -0.12
CA VAL A 74 12.45 -4.52 0.26
C VAL A 74 11.82 -5.75 -0.38
N ALA A 75 10.51 -5.71 -0.66
CA ALA A 75 9.72 -6.84 -1.14
C ALA A 75 10.28 -7.46 -2.43
N GLY A 76 10.75 -6.63 -3.37
CA GLY A 76 11.35 -7.10 -4.61
C GLY A 76 12.63 -7.91 -4.36
N ALA A 77 13.57 -7.36 -3.62
CA ALA A 77 14.82 -8.02 -3.29
C ALA A 77 14.62 -9.29 -2.43
N LEU A 78 13.62 -9.25 -1.54
CA LEU A 78 13.24 -10.39 -0.71
C LEU A 78 12.59 -11.50 -1.56
N ALA A 79 11.77 -11.14 -2.54
CA ALA A 79 11.16 -12.07 -3.49
C ALA A 79 12.21 -12.73 -4.39
N ASP A 80 13.23 -11.99 -4.81
CA ASP A 80 14.35 -12.52 -5.59
C ASP A 80 15.21 -13.49 -4.76
N TRP A 81 15.37 -13.23 -3.45
CA TRP A 81 16.18 -14.06 -2.56
C TRP A 81 15.44 -15.28 -2.03
N LYS A 82 14.25 -15.10 -1.44
CA LYS A 82 13.48 -16.18 -0.78
C LYS A 82 12.34 -16.73 -1.64
N GLY A 83 12.15 -16.16 -2.80
CA GLY A 83 11.02 -16.47 -3.68
C GLY A 83 9.75 -15.70 -3.30
N PRO A 84 8.88 -15.41 -4.29
CA PRO A 84 7.68 -14.60 -4.09
C PRO A 84 6.65 -15.27 -3.16
N ARG A 85 6.68 -16.61 -3.03
CA ARG A 85 5.75 -17.37 -2.20
C ARG A 85 5.86 -17.01 -0.71
N LEU A 86 7.08 -17.08 -0.15
CA LEU A 86 7.32 -16.79 1.27
C LEU A 86 7.05 -15.32 1.59
N VAL A 87 7.40 -14.43 0.68
CA VAL A 87 7.19 -12.98 0.87
C VAL A 87 5.71 -12.65 0.87
N LEU A 88 4.95 -13.19 -0.09
CA LEU A 88 3.50 -12.98 -0.17
C LEU A 88 2.78 -13.55 1.06
N PHE A 89 3.12 -14.78 1.45
CA PHE A 89 2.52 -15.40 2.64
C PHE A 89 2.86 -14.62 3.93
N GLY A 90 4.13 -14.25 4.11
CA GLY A 90 4.56 -13.41 5.23
C GLY A 90 3.86 -12.05 5.24
N GLY A 91 3.67 -11.45 4.06
CA GLY A 91 2.89 -10.21 3.89
C GLY A 91 1.44 -10.36 4.34
N MET A 92 0.75 -11.43 3.92
CA MET A 92 -0.62 -11.71 4.35
C MET A 92 -0.74 -11.89 5.87
N VAL A 93 0.19 -12.64 6.47
CA VAL A 93 0.21 -12.85 7.92
C VAL A 93 0.45 -11.55 8.66
N LEU A 94 1.46 -10.76 8.28
CA LEU A 94 1.75 -9.47 8.91
C LEU A 94 0.58 -8.49 8.75
N PHE A 95 -0.04 -8.44 7.57
CA PHE A 95 -1.19 -7.59 7.31
C PHE A 95 -2.38 -7.96 8.21
N ALA A 96 -2.74 -9.24 8.28
CA ALA A 96 -3.82 -9.73 9.11
C ALA A 96 -3.54 -9.53 10.61
N VAL A 97 -2.34 -9.87 11.08
CA VAL A 97 -1.93 -9.71 12.49
C VAL A 97 -1.94 -8.22 12.88
N GLY A 98 -1.41 -7.34 12.02
CA GLY A 98 -1.44 -5.90 12.25
C GLY A 98 -2.87 -5.36 12.40
N LEU A 99 -3.79 -5.82 11.54
CA LEU A 99 -5.22 -5.46 11.62
C LEU A 99 -5.88 -5.96 12.91
N VAL A 100 -5.62 -7.21 13.31
CA VAL A 100 -6.14 -7.75 14.57
C VAL A 100 -5.62 -6.94 15.76
N ILE A 101 -4.32 -6.63 15.80
CA ILE A 101 -3.73 -5.81 16.87
C ILE A 101 -4.38 -4.42 16.90
N SER A 102 -4.59 -3.79 15.74
CA SER A 102 -5.28 -2.50 15.65
C SER A 102 -6.73 -2.60 16.14
N ALA A 103 -7.46 -3.65 15.77
CA ALA A 103 -8.85 -3.85 16.14
C ALA A 103 -9.05 -4.03 17.66
N VAL A 104 -8.12 -4.68 18.35
CA VAL A 104 -8.20 -4.96 19.79
C VAL A 104 -7.33 -4.05 20.64
N ALA A 105 -6.79 -2.98 20.07
CA ALA A 105 -5.84 -2.10 20.73
C ALA A 105 -6.46 -1.41 21.95
N PRO A 106 -5.89 -1.55 23.16
CA PRO A 106 -6.37 -0.86 24.35
C PRO A 106 -5.78 0.56 24.48
N THR A 107 -4.77 0.89 23.69
CA THR A 107 -4.10 2.21 23.72
C THR A 107 -3.72 2.66 22.33
N ILE A 108 -3.59 3.97 22.11
CA ILE A 108 -3.16 4.54 20.83
C ILE A 108 -1.78 4.01 20.38
N ILE A 109 -0.87 3.74 21.31
CA ILE A 109 0.47 3.20 20.98
C ILE A 109 0.36 1.80 20.37
N ILE A 110 -0.45 0.92 20.98
CA ILE A 110 -0.67 -0.43 20.46
C ILE A 110 -1.40 -0.39 19.11
N PHE A 111 -2.35 0.53 18.96
CA PHE A 111 -2.99 0.79 17.68
C PHE A 111 -1.97 1.17 16.60
N VAL A 112 -1.08 2.12 16.87
CA VAL A 112 -0.03 2.56 15.93
C VAL A 112 0.94 1.42 15.60
N VAL A 113 1.30 0.58 16.58
CA VAL A 113 2.11 -0.64 16.32
C VAL A 113 1.37 -1.60 15.38
N GLY A 114 0.08 -1.82 15.60
CA GLY A 114 -0.76 -2.63 14.71
C GLY A 114 -0.78 -2.04 13.28
N ARG A 115 -0.95 -0.73 13.15
CA ARG A 115 -0.88 0.00 11.87
C ARG A 115 0.47 -0.17 11.17
N ALA A 116 1.57 -0.08 11.91
CA ALA A 116 2.90 -0.28 11.37
C ALA A 116 3.12 -1.72 10.85
N LEU A 117 2.68 -2.73 11.61
CA LEU A 117 2.74 -4.13 11.17
C LEU A 117 1.87 -4.39 9.94
N GLN A 118 0.66 -3.83 9.93
CA GLN A 118 -0.24 -3.89 8.81
C GLN A 118 0.38 -3.27 7.55
N GLY A 119 0.98 -2.08 7.66
CA GLY A 119 1.68 -1.44 6.56
C GLY A 119 2.85 -2.28 6.04
N LEU A 120 3.67 -2.87 6.92
CA LEU A 120 4.72 -3.82 6.52
C LEU A 120 4.12 -4.97 5.70
N GLY A 121 3.02 -5.56 6.18
CA GLY A 121 2.31 -6.61 5.47
C GLY A 121 1.83 -6.17 4.09
N GLY A 122 1.12 -5.04 4.01
CA GLY A 122 0.61 -4.47 2.76
C GLY A 122 1.71 -4.22 1.72
N GLY A 123 2.86 -3.69 2.13
CA GLY A 123 4.01 -3.48 1.25
C GLY A 123 4.63 -4.77 0.71
N LEU A 124 4.56 -5.86 1.48
CA LEU A 124 5.03 -7.17 1.06
C LEU A 124 4.04 -7.93 0.15
N LEU A 125 2.81 -7.43 -0.08
CA LEU A 125 1.82 -8.09 -0.92
C LEU A 125 1.98 -7.73 -2.40
N VAL A 126 2.10 -6.45 -2.71
CA VAL A 126 1.96 -5.93 -4.08
C VAL A 126 3.05 -6.45 -5.02
N VAL A 127 4.31 -6.33 -4.64
CA VAL A 127 5.45 -6.70 -5.51
C VAL A 127 5.49 -8.19 -5.83
N PRO A 128 5.35 -9.13 -4.87
CA PRO A 128 5.29 -10.54 -5.17
C PRO A 128 4.10 -10.94 -6.07
N LEU A 129 2.96 -10.25 -5.96
CA LEU A 129 1.83 -10.49 -6.88
C LEU A 129 2.22 -10.17 -8.33
N TYR A 130 2.92 -9.04 -8.59
CA TYR A 130 3.43 -8.75 -9.93
C TYR A 130 4.41 -9.81 -10.44
N VAL A 131 5.30 -10.29 -9.57
CA VAL A 131 6.25 -11.37 -9.92
C VAL A 131 5.50 -12.66 -10.28
N LEU A 132 4.48 -13.03 -9.50
CA LEU A 132 3.67 -14.22 -9.76
C LEU A 132 2.86 -14.10 -11.05
N ILE A 133 2.29 -12.93 -11.34
CA ILE A 133 1.61 -12.69 -12.63
C ILE A 133 2.60 -12.86 -13.77
N GLY A 134 3.81 -12.33 -13.66
CA GLY A 134 4.85 -12.52 -14.66
C GLY A 134 5.24 -13.98 -14.91
N ALA A 135 5.17 -14.82 -13.86
CA ALA A 135 5.53 -16.23 -13.90
C ALA A 135 4.38 -17.15 -14.37
N VAL A 136 3.13 -16.85 -14.00
CA VAL A 136 1.96 -17.72 -14.19
C VAL A 136 1.12 -17.28 -15.40
N ALA A 137 0.90 -15.96 -15.54
CA ALA A 137 -0.01 -15.45 -16.56
C ALA A 137 0.63 -15.47 -17.95
N SER A 138 -0.12 -15.97 -18.92
CA SER A 138 0.26 -15.88 -20.33
C SER A 138 0.42 -14.40 -20.75
N PRO A 139 1.33 -14.07 -21.68
CA PRO A 139 1.54 -12.69 -22.13
C PRO A 139 0.26 -11.98 -22.55
N ARG A 140 -0.69 -12.73 -23.12
CA ARG A 140 -1.99 -12.23 -23.57
C ARG A 140 -2.91 -11.81 -22.41
N HIS A 141 -2.86 -12.50 -21.28
CA HIS A 141 -3.73 -12.23 -20.13
C HIS A 141 -3.15 -11.17 -19.16
N ARG A 142 -1.84 -10.88 -19.22
CA ARG A 142 -1.20 -9.88 -18.34
C ARG A 142 -1.88 -8.51 -18.34
N PRO A 143 -2.30 -7.93 -19.49
CA PRO A 143 -3.00 -6.65 -19.48
C PRO A 143 -4.31 -6.69 -18.68
N VAL A 144 -5.01 -7.84 -18.68
CA VAL A 144 -6.25 -8.02 -17.91
C VAL A 144 -5.98 -7.97 -16.42
N PHE A 145 -4.87 -8.58 -15.94
CA PHE A 145 -4.46 -8.48 -14.54
C PHE A 145 -4.19 -7.02 -14.12
N PHE A 146 -3.49 -6.25 -14.94
CA PHE A 146 -3.21 -4.85 -14.63
C PHE A 146 -4.46 -3.99 -14.64
N ALA A 147 -5.38 -4.22 -15.57
CA ALA A 147 -6.69 -3.55 -15.58
C ALA A 147 -7.50 -3.91 -14.34
N ALA A 148 -7.52 -5.18 -13.94
CA ALA A 148 -8.19 -5.64 -12.73
C ALA A 148 -7.58 -5.03 -11.45
N PHE A 149 -6.27 -4.83 -11.39
CA PHE A 149 -5.60 -4.13 -10.29
C PHE A 149 -6.00 -2.66 -10.20
N SER A 150 -6.13 -1.98 -11.33
CA SER A 150 -6.64 -0.61 -11.35
C SER A 150 -8.07 -0.55 -10.82
N LEU A 151 -8.92 -1.49 -11.22
CA LEU A 151 -10.31 -1.58 -10.75
C LEU A 151 -10.37 -1.90 -9.25
N ALA A 152 -9.44 -2.74 -8.76
CA ALA A 152 -9.33 -3.10 -7.34
C ALA A 152 -9.03 -1.90 -6.43
N TRP A 153 -8.50 -0.80 -6.96
CA TRP A 153 -8.36 0.48 -6.26
C TRP A 153 -9.57 1.39 -6.42
N VAL A 154 -10.17 1.42 -7.63
CA VAL A 154 -11.30 2.30 -7.92
C VAL A 154 -12.53 1.92 -7.11
N LEU A 155 -12.86 0.63 -7.01
CA LEU A 155 -14.04 0.20 -6.28
C LEU A 155 -14.01 0.61 -4.79
N PRO A 156 -12.94 0.33 -4.02
CA PRO A 156 -12.82 0.80 -2.65
C PRO A 156 -12.83 2.33 -2.52
N SER A 157 -12.30 3.07 -3.48
CA SER A 157 -12.31 4.54 -3.40
C SER A 157 -13.72 5.12 -3.44
N LEU A 158 -14.64 4.46 -4.15
CA LEU A 158 -16.04 4.91 -4.24
C LEU A 158 -16.86 4.52 -3.01
N VAL A 159 -16.71 3.29 -2.52
CA VAL A 159 -17.61 2.76 -1.48
C VAL A 159 -16.95 2.58 -0.11
N GLY A 160 -15.61 2.51 -0.05
CA GLY A 160 -14.85 2.23 1.17
C GLY A 160 -15.12 3.23 2.29
N PRO A 161 -15.00 4.54 2.05
CA PRO A 161 -15.28 5.56 3.06
C PRO A 161 -16.70 5.48 3.62
N ALA A 162 -17.70 5.27 2.76
CA ALA A 162 -19.10 5.17 3.17
C ALA A 162 -19.36 3.92 4.03
N ILE A 163 -18.80 2.77 3.64
CA ILE A 163 -18.91 1.52 4.41
C ILE A 163 -18.21 1.69 5.76
N ALA A 164 -16.99 2.22 5.77
CA ALA A 164 -16.22 2.39 7.00
C ALA A 164 -16.89 3.37 7.97
N GLY A 165 -17.42 4.48 7.46
CA GLY A 165 -18.18 5.45 8.25
C GLY A 165 -19.42 4.79 8.88
N HIS A 166 -20.24 4.11 8.09
CA HIS A 166 -21.44 3.43 8.58
C HIS A 166 -21.12 2.34 9.62
N VAL A 167 -20.11 1.50 9.34
CA VAL A 167 -19.66 0.47 10.31
C VAL A 167 -19.21 1.12 11.63
N THR A 168 -18.50 2.24 11.54
CA THR A 168 -18.01 2.96 12.72
C THR A 168 -19.16 3.54 13.55
N GLU A 169 -20.17 4.10 12.90
CA GLU A 169 -21.35 4.64 13.58
C GLU A 169 -22.21 3.57 14.27
N VAL A 170 -22.40 2.41 13.64
CA VAL A 170 -23.31 1.38 14.14
C VAL A 170 -22.65 0.41 15.12
N TRP A 171 -21.42 -0.02 14.81
CA TRP A 171 -20.73 -1.08 15.58
C TRP A 171 -19.43 -0.61 16.22
N GLY A 172 -18.90 0.54 15.80
CA GLY A 172 -17.62 1.07 16.26
C GLY A 172 -16.46 0.77 15.30
N TRP A 173 -15.44 1.61 15.39
CA TRP A 173 -14.28 1.55 14.50
C TRP A 173 -13.48 0.24 14.57
N HIS A 174 -13.54 -0.47 15.68
CA HIS A 174 -12.85 -1.76 15.89
C HIS A 174 -13.23 -2.79 14.83
N TYR A 175 -14.49 -2.80 14.41
CA TYR A 175 -15.00 -3.75 13.41
C TYR A 175 -14.45 -3.47 12.01
N VAL A 176 -14.11 -2.23 11.68
CA VAL A 176 -13.49 -1.90 10.38
C VAL A 176 -12.17 -2.62 10.22
N PHE A 177 -11.35 -2.67 11.28
CA PHE A 177 -10.08 -3.40 11.27
C PHE A 177 -10.27 -4.90 11.54
N GLY A 178 -11.23 -5.27 12.37
CA GLY A 178 -11.40 -6.65 12.83
C GLY A 178 -11.99 -7.62 11.81
N VAL A 179 -12.78 -7.12 10.85
CA VAL A 179 -13.43 -7.97 9.84
C VAL A 179 -12.50 -8.26 8.66
N VAL A 180 -11.63 -7.34 8.29
CA VAL A 180 -10.72 -7.49 7.12
C VAL A 180 -9.81 -8.73 7.20
N PRO A 181 -9.23 -9.13 8.34
CA PRO A 181 -8.45 -10.36 8.45
C PRO A 181 -9.17 -11.62 7.99
N LEU A 182 -10.49 -11.70 8.21
CA LEU A 182 -11.29 -12.81 7.71
C LEU A 182 -11.27 -12.90 6.18
N PHE A 183 -11.41 -11.76 5.51
CA PHE A 183 -11.32 -11.69 4.05
C PHE A 183 -9.90 -11.97 3.54
N VAL A 184 -8.86 -11.60 4.30
CA VAL A 184 -7.47 -11.98 3.96
C VAL A 184 -7.30 -13.49 4.00
N VAL A 185 -7.87 -14.19 4.99
CA VAL A 185 -7.86 -15.66 5.05
C VAL A 185 -8.59 -16.27 3.86
N ILE A 186 -9.76 -15.73 3.49
CA ILE A 186 -10.52 -16.18 2.32
C ILE A 186 -9.69 -15.98 1.03
N ALA A 187 -9.05 -14.82 0.87
CA ALA A 187 -8.20 -14.54 -0.28
C ALA A 187 -6.94 -15.41 -0.31
N ALA A 188 -6.45 -15.87 0.84
CA ALA A 188 -5.28 -16.74 0.94
C ALA A 188 -5.51 -18.13 0.34
N VAL A 189 -6.74 -18.65 0.38
CA VAL A 189 -7.05 -20.01 -0.09
C VAL A 189 -6.66 -20.24 -1.55
N PRO A 190 -7.14 -19.46 -2.53
CA PRO A 190 -6.72 -19.63 -3.92
C PRO A 190 -5.25 -19.24 -4.14
N VAL A 191 -4.68 -18.29 -3.36
CA VAL A 191 -3.24 -17.99 -3.41
C VAL A 191 -2.42 -19.22 -3.08
N VAL A 192 -2.72 -19.90 -1.97
CA VAL A 192 -1.99 -21.10 -1.54
C VAL A 192 -2.07 -22.20 -2.60
N TYR A 193 -3.23 -22.37 -3.23
CA TYR A 193 -3.40 -23.31 -4.33
C TYR A 193 -2.46 -22.97 -5.51
N VAL A 194 -2.49 -21.72 -5.97
CA VAL A 194 -1.62 -21.26 -7.07
C VAL A 194 -0.14 -21.40 -6.70
N LEU A 195 0.23 -21.03 -5.48
CA LEU A 195 1.61 -21.12 -5.02
C LEU A 195 2.15 -22.58 -4.97
N ARG A 196 1.29 -23.59 -4.85
CA ARG A 196 1.70 -24.99 -4.95
C ARG A 196 2.03 -25.41 -6.40
N THR A 197 1.43 -24.75 -7.39
CA THR A 197 1.66 -25.06 -8.83
C THR A 197 2.87 -24.34 -9.42
N VAL A 198 3.31 -23.24 -8.81
CA VAL A 198 4.49 -22.49 -9.25
C VAL A 198 5.77 -23.16 -8.74
N PRO A 199 6.74 -23.48 -9.61
CA PRO A 199 8.03 -24.00 -9.18
C PRO A 199 8.69 -23.06 -8.18
N ALA A 200 9.41 -23.64 -7.19
CA ALA A 200 10.23 -22.83 -6.30
C ALA A 200 11.26 -22.07 -7.14
N SER A 201 11.29 -20.76 -7.05
CA SER A 201 12.31 -19.95 -7.72
C SER A 201 13.67 -20.35 -7.17
N GLU A 202 14.64 -20.62 -8.05
CA GLU A 202 16.02 -20.77 -7.63
C GLU A 202 16.48 -19.48 -6.93
N ALA A 203 16.84 -19.60 -5.67
CA ALA A 203 17.26 -18.47 -4.85
C ALA A 203 18.47 -17.78 -5.49
N ARG A 204 18.26 -16.60 -6.07
CA ARG A 204 19.36 -15.76 -6.52
C ARG A 204 20.09 -15.19 -5.31
N LYS A 205 21.44 -15.07 -5.40
CA LYS A 205 22.23 -14.53 -4.30
C LYS A 205 21.69 -13.17 -3.88
N ALA A 206 21.37 -13.01 -2.61
CA ALA A 206 20.90 -11.75 -2.02
C ALA A 206 22.02 -10.70 -2.00
N VAL A 207 22.27 -10.10 -3.16
CA VAL A 207 23.23 -9.01 -3.28
C VAL A 207 22.58 -7.74 -2.72
N ARG A 208 23.03 -7.30 -1.53
CA ARG A 208 22.65 -6.04 -0.88
C ARG A 208 21.27 -5.95 -0.20
N LEU A 209 20.62 -7.07 0.13
CA LEU A 209 19.34 -7.01 0.86
C LEU A 209 19.46 -6.24 2.19
N ALA A 210 20.52 -6.47 2.97
CA ALA A 210 20.72 -5.80 4.26
C ALA A 210 20.87 -4.27 4.13
N SER A 211 21.61 -3.78 3.12
CA SER A 211 21.75 -2.33 2.91
C SER A 211 20.44 -1.71 2.41
N LEU A 212 19.73 -2.39 1.52
CA LEU A 212 18.43 -1.92 1.01
C LEU A 212 17.39 -1.88 2.14
N ALA A 213 17.32 -2.93 2.97
CA ALA A 213 16.42 -2.99 4.12
C ALA A 213 16.74 -1.89 5.14
N ARG A 214 18.02 -1.67 5.45
CA ARG A 214 18.45 -0.59 6.33
C ARG A 214 18.00 0.76 5.79
N ASP A 215 18.29 1.05 4.52
CA ASP A 215 18.00 2.35 3.92
C ASP A 215 16.47 2.57 3.81
N ALA A 216 15.69 1.52 3.52
CA ALA A 216 14.23 1.55 3.53
C ALA A 216 13.65 1.79 4.94
N LEU A 217 14.18 1.11 5.96
CA LEU A 217 13.76 1.31 7.35
C LEU A 217 14.11 2.72 7.84
N LEU A 218 15.28 3.25 7.50
CA LEU A 218 15.65 4.62 7.85
C LEU A 218 14.78 5.66 7.16
N ALA A 219 14.41 5.43 5.89
CA ALA A 219 13.46 6.30 5.20
C ALA A 219 12.07 6.27 5.88
N GLY A 220 11.55 5.09 6.18
CA GLY A 220 10.28 4.93 6.89
C GLY A 220 10.29 5.56 8.28
N LEU A 221 11.35 5.33 9.06
CA LEU A 221 11.53 5.98 10.35
C LEU A 221 11.57 7.50 10.23
N GLY A 222 12.29 8.02 9.21
CA GLY A 222 12.32 9.45 8.92
C GLY A 222 10.93 10.03 8.67
N VAL A 223 10.09 9.34 7.88
CA VAL A 223 8.69 9.76 7.64
C VAL A 223 7.86 9.72 8.92
N VAL A 224 7.99 8.68 9.75
CA VAL A 224 7.28 8.59 11.05
C VAL A 224 7.71 9.73 11.98
N LEU A 225 9.01 10.05 12.04
CA LEU A 225 9.50 11.17 12.86
C LEU A 225 8.97 12.52 12.36
N LEU A 226 8.87 12.73 11.04
CA LEU A 226 8.25 13.94 10.48
C LEU A 226 6.78 14.08 10.89
N GLN A 227 6.03 12.99 10.88
CA GLN A 227 4.64 12.95 11.34
C GLN A 227 4.53 13.20 12.84
N LEU A 228 5.41 12.58 13.64
CA LEU A 228 5.46 12.78 15.09
C LEU A 228 5.80 14.23 15.44
N ALA A 229 6.73 14.85 14.72
CA ALA A 229 7.04 16.27 14.90
C ALA A 229 5.81 17.17 14.67
N GLY A 230 4.96 16.82 13.67
CA GLY A 230 3.70 17.53 13.43
C GLY A 230 2.66 17.36 14.55
N ALA A 231 2.77 16.30 15.38
CA ALA A 231 1.88 16.02 16.50
C ALA A 231 2.29 16.72 17.79
N LEU A 232 3.52 17.22 17.90
CA LEU A 232 4.03 17.88 19.09
C LEU A 232 3.68 19.38 19.08
N ALA A 233 3.32 19.93 20.24
CA ALA A 233 3.19 21.36 20.42
C ALA A 233 4.57 22.03 20.22
N SER A 234 4.59 23.20 19.58
CA SER A 234 5.81 23.94 19.20
C SER A 234 6.81 24.04 20.35
N SER A 235 7.88 23.28 20.28
CA SER A 235 8.96 23.24 21.28
C SER A 235 10.30 22.97 20.58
N LEU A 236 11.38 23.17 21.30
CA LEU A 236 12.73 22.84 20.79
C LEU A 236 12.84 21.34 20.41
N SER A 237 12.12 20.47 21.13
CA SER A 237 12.04 19.04 20.84
C SER A 237 11.35 18.74 19.50
N GLN A 238 10.29 19.47 19.13
CA GLN A 238 9.64 19.37 17.83
C GLN A 238 10.62 19.66 16.69
N LEU A 239 11.38 20.74 16.81
CA LEU A 239 12.38 21.11 15.79
C LEU A 239 13.48 20.05 15.67
N GLY A 240 13.94 19.48 16.78
CA GLY A 240 14.92 18.41 16.81
C GLY A 240 14.42 17.14 16.13
N ILE A 241 13.19 16.70 16.44
CA ILE A 241 12.57 15.52 15.83
C ILE A 241 12.32 15.74 14.32
N PHE A 242 11.85 16.94 13.95
CA PHE A 242 11.68 17.32 12.55
C PHE A 242 13.00 17.26 11.77
N ALA A 243 14.04 17.87 12.32
CA ALA A 243 15.37 17.90 11.70
C ALA A 243 15.95 16.49 11.55
N LEU A 244 15.79 15.63 12.57
CA LEU A 244 16.22 14.23 12.49
C LEU A 244 15.44 13.44 11.43
N GLY A 245 14.12 13.58 11.42
CA GLY A 245 13.26 12.92 10.42
C GLY A 245 13.60 13.37 8.99
N ALA A 246 13.77 14.68 8.79
CA ALA A 246 14.19 15.24 7.51
C ALA A 246 15.58 14.76 7.07
N ALA A 247 16.55 14.73 7.99
CA ALA A 247 17.90 14.23 7.72
C ALA A 247 17.91 12.74 7.34
N LEU A 248 17.19 11.90 8.07
CA LEU A 248 17.09 10.47 7.76
C LEU A 248 16.44 10.24 6.39
N THR A 249 15.35 10.93 6.10
CA THR A 249 14.65 10.82 4.80
C THR A 249 15.54 11.32 3.66
N ALA A 250 16.17 12.49 3.82
CA ALA A 250 17.07 13.06 2.82
C ALA A 250 18.32 12.20 2.57
N TRP A 251 18.79 11.49 3.61
CA TRP A 251 19.95 10.59 3.49
C TRP A 251 19.57 9.26 2.82
N ALA A 252 18.41 8.68 3.18
CA ALA A 252 18.01 7.36 2.73
C ALA A 252 17.38 7.39 1.31
N LEU A 253 16.52 8.37 1.03
CA LEU A 253 15.73 8.43 -0.21
C LEU A 253 16.60 8.40 -1.49
N PRO A 254 17.71 9.15 -1.61
CA PRO A 254 18.55 9.07 -2.81
C PRO A 254 19.23 7.72 -3.03
N ARG A 255 19.38 6.91 -1.95
CA ARG A 255 19.96 5.56 -2.03
C ARG A 255 18.96 4.51 -2.50
N LEU A 256 17.69 4.75 -2.25
CA LEU A 256 16.58 3.91 -2.67
C LEU A 256 16.14 4.17 -4.11
N LEU A 257 16.40 5.36 -4.63
CA LEU A 257 16.02 5.77 -5.98
C LEU A 257 17.13 5.45 -6.99
N PRO A 258 16.78 5.19 -8.26
CA PRO A 258 17.74 5.02 -9.33
C PRO A 258 18.64 6.26 -9.48
N ARG A 259 19.92 6.01 -9.79
CA ARG A 259 20.87 7.11 -9.98
C ARG A 259 20.42 8.06 -11.09
N GLY A 260 20.36 9.34 -10.78
CA GLY A 260 19.94 10.38 -11.72
C GLY A 260 18.46 10.77 -11.66
N THR A 261 17.68 10.22 -10.72
CA THR A 261 16.25 10.58 -10.54
C THR A 261 16.10 12.08 -10.30
N PHE A 262 16.84 12.67 -9.36
CA PHE A 262 16.80 14.11 -9.07
C PHE A 262 17.44 15.00 -10.17
N ARG A 263 18.06 14.40 -11.17
CA ARG A 263 18.63 15.10 -12.35
C ARG A 263 17.83 14.83 -13.62
N SER A 264 16.64 14.27 -13.51
CA SER A 264 15.72 13.94 -14.63
C SER A 264 16.43 13.21 -15.79
N ARG A 265 17.35 12.29 -15.50
CA ARG A 265 18.00 11.51 -16.56
C ARG A 265 16.96 10.74 -17.36
N ALA A 266 17.10 10.71 -18.67
CA ALA A 266 16.19 10.04 -19.57
C ALA A 266 15.95 8.57 -19.20
N GLY A 267 14.71 8.10 -19.38
CA GLY A 267 14.27 6.74 -19.09
C GLY A 267 13.60 6.61 -17.71
N MET A 268 13.86 5.52 -16.99
CA MET A 268 13.23 5.23 -15.70
C MET A 268 13.39 6.36 -14.65
N PRO A 269 14.55 7.03 -14.50
CA PRO A 269 14.71 8.11 -13.54
C PRO A 269 13.76 9.29 -13.76
N SER A 270 13.57 9.73 -14.99
CA SER A 270 12.65 10.82 -15.33
C SER A 270 11.19 10.42 -15.12
N ALA A 271 10.82 9.17 -15.43
CA ALA A 271 9.46 8.67 -15.20
C ALA A 271 9.13 8.62 -13.70
N ILE A 272 10.07 8.20 -12.86
CA ILE A 272 9.90 8.19 -11.39
C ILE A 272 9.73 9.61 -10.87
N LEU A 273 10.58 10.57 -11.31
CA LEU A 273 10.46 11.95 -10.88
C LEU A 273 9.14 12.60 -11.33
N ALA A 274 8.74 12.36 -12.58
CA ALA A 274 7.44 12.85 -13.09
C ALA A 274 6.27 12.31 -12.27
N ARG A 275 6.29 11.00 -11.95
CA ARG A 275 5.27 10.38 -11.10
C ARG A 275 5.27 10.95 -9.68
N LEU A 276 6.44 11.18 -9.09
CA LEU A 276 6.57 11.81 -7.77
C LEU A 276 5.97 13.22 -7.76
N CYS A 277 6.29 14.04 -8.75
CA CYS A 277 5.72 15.39 -8.88
C CYS A 277 4.20 15.35 -9.09
N ALA A 278 3.70 14.44 -9.93
CA ALA A 278 2.27 14.28 -10.17
C ALA A 278 1.53 13.86 -8.89
N MET A 279 2.06 12.89 -8.12
CA MET A 279 1.47 12.47 -6.86
C MET A 279 1.52 13.57 -5.80
N ALA A 280 2.62 14.29 -5.68
CA ALA A 280 2.74 15.42 -4.75
C ALA A 280 1.74 16.53 -5.08
N SER A 281 1.56 16.83 -6.37
CA SER A 281 0.56 17.80 -6.84
C SER A 281 -0.86 17.34 -6.54
N GLN A 282 -1.17 16.07 -6.82
CA GLN A 282 -2.50 15.50 -6.55
C GLN A 282 -2.84 15.55 -5.06
N VAL A 283 -1.93 15.11 -4.19
CA VAL A 283 -2.13 15.15 -2.74
C VAL A 283 -2.25 16.59 -2.24
N GLY A 284 -1.43 17.50 -2.75
CA GLY A 284 -1.52 18.93 -2.43
C GLY A 284 -2.89 19.52 -2.80
N LEU A 285 -3.39 19.23 -3.99
CA LEU A 285 -4.72 19.68 -4.44
C LEU A 285 -5.84 19.05 -3.60
N ALA A 286 -5.75 17.76 -3.30
CA ALA A 286 -6.72 17.05 -2.47
C ALA A 286 -6.87 17.64 -1.08
N VAL A 287 -5.79 18.20 -0.51
CA VAL A 287 -5.83 18.90 0.78
C VAL A 287 -6.28 20.35 0.65
N MET A 288 -5.78 21.06 -0.36
CA MET A 288 -6.02 22.51 -0.51
C MET A 288 -7.42 22.84 -0.99
N ILE A 289 -7.97 22.06 -1.92
CA ILE A 289 -9.30 22.35 -2.48
C ILE A 289 -10.39 22.37 -1.40
N PRO A 290 -10.58 21.34 -0.56
CA PRO A 290 -11.57 21.39 0.50
C PRO A 290 -11.32 22.51 1.50
N LEU A 291 -10.06 22.78 1.84
CA LEU A 291 -9.71 23.86 2.76
C LEU A 291 -10.14 25.24 2.23
N VAL A 292 -9.91 25.50 0.95
CA VAL A 292 -10.35 26.76 0.29
C VAL A 292 -11.86 26.84 0.22
N LEU A 293 -12.55 25.77 -0.18
CA LEU A 293 -14.00 25.72 -0.26
C LEU A 293 -14.67 25.98 1.10
N GLN A 294 -14.13 25.40 2.16
CA GLN A 294 -14.65 25.59 3.51
C GLN A 294 -14.34 26.99 4.05
N ARG A 295 -13.09 27.47 3.96
CA ARG A 295 -12.68 28.74 4.57
C ARG A 295 -13.06 29.98 3.78
N VAL A 296 -13.04 29.91 2.45
CA VAL A 296 -13.33 31.06 1.58
C VAL A 296 -14.79 31.09 1.14
N HIS A 297 -15.35 29.94 0.82
CA HIS A 297 -16.71 29.83 0.30
C HIS A 297 -17.73 29.33 1.32
N SER A 298 -17.31 29.07 2.57
CA SER A 298 -18.18 28.62 3.67
C SER A 298 -18.99 27.35 3.34
N TRP A 299 -18.44 26.47 2.52
CA TRP A 299 -19.10 25.21 2.17
C TRP A 299 -19.06 24.23 3.35
N SER A 300 -20.06 23.37 3.44
CA SER A 300 -20.05 22.28 4.44
C SER A 300 -18.95 21.26 4.14
N GLU A 301 -18.48 20.54 5.17
CA GLU A 301 -17.48 19.49 5.02
C GLU A 301 -17.90 18.43 3.99
N ALA A 302 -19.18 18.01 4.03
CA ALA A 302 -19.73 17.03 3.11
C ALA A 302 -19.71 17.52 1.65
N SER A 303 -20.11 18.79 1.39
CA SER A 303 -20.12 19.33 0.03
C SER A 303 -18.72 19.58 -0.52
N SER A 304 -17.76 19.97 0.32
CA SER A 304 -16.37 20.17 -0.11
C SER A 304 -15.63 18.84 -0.40
N ALA A 305 -16.00 17.74 0.26
CA ALA A 305 -15.42 16.41 0.04
C ALA A 305 -15.76 15.84 -1.34
N TRP A 306 -16.94 16.12 -1.89
CA TRP A 306 -17.36 15.63 -3.21
C TRP A 306 -16.50 16.13 -4.38
N TRP A 307 -15.76 17.21 -4.21
CA TRP A 307 -14.90 17.78 -5.27
C TRP A 307 -13.49 17.18 -5.30
N VAL A 308 -13.16 16.29 -4.38
CA VAL A 308 -11.84 15.64 -4.28
C VAL A 308 -11.89 14.16 -4.70
N THR A 309 -13.09 13.59 -4.77
CA THR A 309 -13.36 12.23 -5.27
C THR A 309 -13.64 12.24 -6.76
#